data_1a8292c822de09a3fc64f72aff4ff4cc
#
_entry.id   1a8292c822de09a3fc64f72aff4ff4cc
#
_cell.length_a   1.000
_cell.length_b   1.000
_cell.length_c   1.000
_cell.angle_alpha   90.00
_cell.angle_beta   90.00
_cell.angle_gamma   90.00
#
_symmetry.space_group_name_H-M   'P 1'
#
loop_
_entity.id
_entity.type
_entity.pdbx_description
1 polymer ?
#
loop_
_entity_poly.entity_id
_entity_poly.type
_entity_poly.pdbx_seq_one_letter_code
_entity_poly.pdbx_strand_id
1 'polypeptide(L)'
;AISNSLSAVTETAQVPVRAEYPAQMNSSFVKVMDLRYGENPHQSGAFYRDLYPVPGTLATFQQLQGKELSYNNLADADAALECVRQFEVPACVIVKHANPCGVAVAADIHSAYELAYNTDTTSAFGGIIAFNQPVDATTMASILDRQFVEVLIAPDYSAEALAHASKKANVRVLRIPQGQGRNNYDIKRIGSGLLIQSADNRGMSIGELTTVTQRAPSEAELRDLLFAWRVAKYVKSNAIVYAKDQRTIGVGAGQMSRVYSARIAGIKANDAGLVVPGSVMASDAFFPFRDGLDAAAEAGISAV
;
A
#
# COMPACT_ATOMS: atom_id res chain seq x y z
N ALA A 1 1.21 -11.73 27.58
CA ALA A 1 1.38 -10.33 27.98
C ALA A 1 2.30 -10.19 29.20
N ILE A 2 1.98 -10.82 30.34
CA ILE A 2 2.80 -10.72 31.58
C ILE A 2 4.23 -11.23 31.35
N SER A 3 4.41 -12.39 30.70
CA SER A 3 5.73 -12.97 30.41
C SER A 3 6.60 -12.03 29.56
N ASN A 4 6.04 -11.42 28.52
CA ASN A 4 6.79 -10.46 27.70
C ASN A 4 7.17 -9.20 28.50
N SER A 5 6.26 -8.74 29.37
CA SER A 5 6.51 -7.57 30.21
C SER A 5 7.64 -7.81 31.21
N LEU A 6 7.66 -8.97 31.84
CA LEU A 6 8.70 -9.34 32.81
C LEU A 6 10.05 -9.57 32.13
N SER A 7 10.11 -10.19 30.95
CA SER A 7 11.36 -10.43 30.22
C SER A 7 11.99 -9.15 29.64
N ALA A 8 11.24 -8.05 29.60
CA ALA A 8 11.73 -6.76 29.16
C ALA A 8 12.30 -5.87 30.30
N VAL A 9 12.19 -6.33 31.58
CA VAL A 9 12.72 -5.58 32.73
C VAL A 9 14.18 -5.96 32.96
N THR A 10 15.05 -4.96 33.03
CA THR A 10 16.47 -5.14 33.34
C THR A 10 16.68 -4.98 34.85
N GLU A 11 17.37 -5.94 35.50
CA GLU A 11 17.57 -5.98 36.95
C GLU A 11 18.53 -4.90 37.50
N THR A 12 19.22 -4.16 36.64
CA THR A 12 20.31 -3.26 37.01
C THR A 12 19.91 -1.80 37.25
N ALA A 13 18.64 -1.43 37.01
CA ALA A 13 18.19 -0.05 37.18
C ALA A 13 17.39 0.16 38.49
N GLN A 14 17.61 1.27 39.18
CA GLN A 14 16.79 1.68 40.35
C GLN A 14 15.31 1.91 39.99
N VAL A 15 15.03 2.17 38.70
CA VAL A 15 13.69 2.18 38.11
C VAL A 15 13.71 1.18 36.97
N PRO A 16 12.75 0.21 36.90
CA PRO A 16 12.70 -0.76 35.84
C PRO A 16 12.56 -0.09 34.50
N VAL A 17 13.55 -0.24 33.63
CA VAL A 17 13.50 0.22 32.23
C VAL A 17 12.99 -0.93 31.37
N ARG A 18 11.92 -0.69 30.64
CA ARG A 18 11.37 -1.66 29.72
C ARG A 18 12.15 -1.62 28.41
N ALA A 19 12.79 -2.74 28.05
CA ALA A 19 13.40 -2.88 26.73
C ALA A 19 12.32 -2.91 25.64
N GLU A 20 12.61 -2.32 24.50
CA GLU A 20 11.72 -2.33 23.32
C GLU A 20 11.48 -3.77 22.84
N TYR A 21 12.54 -4.59 22.84
CA TYR A 21 12.48 -6.00 22.46
C TYR A 21 12.77 -6.87 23.69
N PRO A 22 11.76 -7.61 24.21
CA PRO A 22 11.95 -8.46 25.38
C PRO A 22 12.84 -9.67 25.08
N ALA A 23 13.52 -10.18 26.09
CA ALA A 23 14.37 -11.37 25.96
C ALA A 23 13.60 -12.61 25.45
N GLN A 24 12.32 -12.70 25.77
CA GLN A 24 11.42 -13.75 25.28
C GLN A 24 10.12 -13.13 24.78
N MET A 25 9.74 -13.42 23.53
CA MET A 25 8.50 -12.93 22.93
C MET A 25 7.43 -14.03 22.89
N ASN A 26 6.24 -13.72 23.39
CA ASN A 26 5.06 -14.56 23.30
C ASN A 26 3.94 -13.77 22.62
N SER A 27 3.30 -14.36 21.63
CA SER A 27 2.15 -13.78 20.92
C SER A 27 1.01 -14.76 20.87
N SER A 28 -0.21 -14.26 21.00
CA SER A 28 -1.43 -15.06 20.92
C SER A 28 -2.31 -14.52 19.80
N PHE A 29 -2.68 -15.40 18.90
CA PHE A 29 -3.54 -15.08 17.76
C PHE A 29 -4.79 -15.97 17.78
N VAL A 30 -5.92 -15.40 17.37
CA VAL A 30 -7.20 -16.12 17.23
C VAL A 30 -7.46 -16.40 15.77
N LYS A 31 -7.76 -17.64 15.44
CA LYS A 31 -8.15 -18.03 14.07
C LYS A 31 -9.45 -17.34 13.67
N VAL A 32 -9.42 -16.66 12.53
CA VAL A 32 -10.60 -16.02 11.93
C VAL A 32 -11.29 -16.96 10.96
N MET A 33 -10.50 -17.55 10.04
CA MET A 33 -11.02 -18.43 9.01
C MET A 33 -9.95 -19.35 8.42
N ASP A 34 -10.37 -20.44 7.83
CA ASP A 34 -9.57 -21.18 6.87
C ASP A 34 -9.58 -20.47 5.52
N LEU A 35 -8.46 -20.49 4.82
CA LEU A 35 -8.33 -19.91 3.50
C LEU A 35 -8.43 -21.01 2.44
N ARG A 36 -8.92 -20.66 1.27
CA ARG A 36 -9.07 -21.58 0.17
C ARG A 36 -7.78 -22.33 -0.18
N TYR A 37 -6.63 -21.63 -0.12
CA TYR A 37 -5.26 -22.14 -0.27
C TYR A 37 -4.27 -21.09 0.25
N GLY A 38 -2.99 -21.45 0.39
CA GLY A 38 -1.92 -20.52 0.73
C GLY A 38 -1.52 -19.63 -0.44
N GLU A 39 -0.24 -19.26 -0.51
CA GLU A 39 0.30 -18.50 -1.67
C GLU A 39 0.15 -19.28 -2.98
N ASN A 40 0.37 -20.60 -2.90
CA ASN A 40 0.24 -21.53 -4.02
C ASN A 40 -0.90 -22.54 -3.78
N PRO A 41 -1.52 -23.09 -4.85
CA PRO A 41 -2.71 -23.96 -4.72
C PRO A 41 -2.50 -25.25 -3.91
N HIS A 42 -1.27 -25.74 -3.79
CA HIS A 42 -0.93 -26.94 -3.02
C HIS A 42 -0.71 -26.68 -1.52
N GLN A 43 -0.70 -25.39 -1.11
CA GLN A 43 -0.51 -25.00 0.28
C GLN A 43 -1.85 -24.78 0.96
N SER A 44 -2.01 -25.26 2.19
CA SER A 44 -3.11 -24.84 3.07
C SER A 44 -2.79 -23.49 3.69
N GLY A 45 -3.84 -22.73 4.05
CA GLY A 45 -3.69 -21.45 4.71
C GLY A 45 -4.84 -21.17 5.67
N ALA A 46 -4.58 -20.32 6.63
CA ALA A 46 -5.60 -19.79 7.54
C ALA A 46 -5.25 -18.34 7.91
N PHE A 47 -6.27 -17.55 8.18
CA PHE A 47 -6.10 -16.19 8.68
C PHE A 47 -6.30 -16.16 10.19
N TYR A 48 -5.35 -15.54 10.86
CA TYR A 48 -5.38 -15.29 12.30
C TYR A 48 -5.30 -13.80 12.55
N ARG A 49 -5.90 -13.32 13.63
CA ARG A 49 -5.82 -11.94 14.08
C ARG A 49 -5.33 -11.87 15.52
N ASP A 50 -4.87 -10.71 15.92
CA ASP A 50 -4.60 -10.41 17.32
C ASP A 50 -5.84 -10.63 18.18
N LEU A 51 -5.65 -10.96 19.46
CA LEU A 51 -6.76 -11.13 20.42
C LEU A 51 -7.61 -9.85 20.49
N TYR A 52 -6.96 -8.68 20.41
CA TYR A 52 -7.60 -7.36 20.39
C TYR A 52 -7.13 -6.61 19.13
N PRO A 53 -7.77 -6.85 17.96
CA PRO A 53 -7.35 -6.22 16.73
C PRO A 53 -7.58 -4.71 16.78
N VAL A 54 -6.65 -3.96 16.22
CA VAL A 54 -6.72 -2.51 16.20
C VAL A 54 -7.77 -2.05 15.18
N PRO A 55 -8.71 -1.15 15.55
CA PRO A 55 -9.75 -0.67 14.64
C PRO A 55 -9.18 -0.02 13.38
N GLY A 56 -9.79 -0.29 12.23
CA GLY A 56 -9.39 0.24 10.94
C GLY A 56 -8.25 -0.52 10.25
N THR A 57 -7.74 -1.61 10.85
CA THR A 57 -6.80 -2.53 10.20
C THR A 57 -7.55 -3.63 9.43
N LEU A 58 -6.87 -4.32 8.53
CA LEU A 58 -7.46 -5.42 7.76
C LEU A 58 -8.09 -6.49 8.68
N ALA A 59 -7.51 -6.74 9.85
CA ALA A 59 -8.03 -7.72 10.83
C ALA A 59 -9.47 -7.42 11.32
N THR A 60 -10.02 -6.24 11.02
CA THR A 60 -11.37 -5.81 11.41
C THR A 60 -12.36 -5.77 10.24
N PHE A 61 -12.02 -6.33 9.10
CA PHE A 61 -12.89 -6.31 7.93
C PHE A 61 -14.22 -7.04 8.15
N GLN A 62 -15.23 -6.58 7.45
CA GLN A 62 -16.48 -7.29 7.22
C GLN A 62 -16.63 -7.58 5.72
N GLN A 63 -16.71 -8.83 5.35
CA GLN A 63 -17.01 -9.22 3.98
C GLN A 63 -18.52 -9.12 3.74
N LEU A 64 -18.92 -8.22 2.84
CA LEU A 64 -20.33 -7.97 2.49
C LEU A 64 -20.81 -8.87 1.36
N GLN A 65 -19.88 -9.29 0.48
CA GLN A 65 -20.16 -10.09 -0.69
C GLN A 65 -18.91 -10.84 -1.16
N GLY A 66 -19.09 -11.85 -1.97
CA GLY A 66 -18.06 -12.50 -2.78
C GLY A 66 -17.68 -13.88 -2.31
N LYS A 67 -16.77 -14.48 -3.06
CA LYS A 67 -16.16 -15.78 -2.74
C LYS A 67 -15.29 -15.72 -1.50
N GLU A 68 -14.90 -16.87 -0.98
CA GLU A 68 -13.89 -17.00 0.06
C GLU A 68 -12.60 -16.26 -0.31
N LEU A 69 -11.98 -15.65 0.70
CA LEU A 69 -10.69 -14.97 0.54
C LEU A 69 -9.56 -16.00 0.46
N SER A 70 -8.59 -15.75 -0.41
CA SER A 70 -7.34 -16.50 -0.46
C SER A 70 -6.25 -15.78 0.33
N TYR A 71 -5.14 -16.47 0.56
CA TYR A 71 -3.94 -15.90 1.16
C TYR A 71 -3.48 -14.64 0.41
N ASN A 72 -3.39 -14.73 -0.92
CA ASN A 72 -2.98 -13.60 -1.76
C ASN A 72 -3.99 -12.44 -1.71
N ASN A 73 -5.31 -12.73 -1.65
CA ASN A 73 -6.30 -11.66 -1.49
C ASN A 73 -6.09 -10.85 -0.21
N LEU A 74 -5.77 -11.52 0.92
CA LEU A 74 -5.53 -10.83 2.18
C LEU A 74 -4.19 -10.06 2.18
N ALA A 75 -3.13 -10.64 1.62
CA ALA A 75 -1.83 -9.97 1.53
C ALA A 75 -1.89 -8.72 0.63
N ASP A 76 -2.55 -8.81 -0.52
CA ASP A 76 -2.73 -7.69 -1.43
C ASP A 76 -3.70 -6.64 -0.85
N ALA A 77 -4.75 -7.10 -0.14
CA ALA A 77 -5.72 -6.24 0.54
C ALA A 77 -5.06 -5.39 1.64
N ASP A 78 -4.17 -5.98 2.42
CA ASP A 78 -3.42 -5.26 3.46
C ASP A 78 -2.53 -4.18 2.84
N ALA A 79 -1.78 -4.51 1.79
CA ALA A 79 -0.95 -3.54 1.07
C ALA A 79 -1.78 -2.38 0.49
N ALA A 80 -2.95 -2.68 -0.09
CA ALA A 80 -3.83 -1.65 -0.65
C ALA A 80 -4.43 -0.75 0.43
N LEU A 81 -4.92 -1.34 1.52
CA LEU A 81 -5.51 -0.62 2.66
C LEU A 81 -4.48 0.29 3.33
N GLU A 82 -3.31 -0.23 3.67
CA GLU A 82 -2.28 0.54 4.35
C GLU A 82 -1.73 1.68 3.48
N CYS A 83 -1.66 1.49 2.15
CA CYS A 83 -1.28 2.53 1.22
C CYS A 83 -2.36 3.63 1.13
N VAL A 84 -3.65 3.28 0.96
CA VAL A 84 -4.71 4.27 0.82
C VAL A 84 -4.93 5.10 2.09
N ARG A 85 -4.63 4.53 3.26
CA ARG A 85 -4.69 5.19 4.57
C ARG A 85 -3.61 6.26 4.78
N GLN A 86 -2.65 6.40 3.86
CA GLN A 86 -1.65 7.49 3.90
C GLN A 86 -2.24 8.82 3.43
N PHE A 87 -3.44 8.84 2.87
CA PHE A 87 -4.07 10.01 2.27
C PHE A 87 -5.30 10.45 3.07
N GLU A 88 -5.42 11.76 3.33
CA GLU A 88 -6.57 12.35 4.01
C GLU A 88 -7.66 12.81 3.02
N VAL A 89 -7.26 13.19 1.81
CA VAL A 89 -8.17 13.56 0.70
C VAL A 89 -8.64 12.32 -0.05
N PRO A 90 -9.73 12.40 -0.85
CA PRO A 90 -10.25 11.23 -1.57
C PRO A 90 -9.16 10.54 -2.39
N ALA A 91 -8.94 9.26 -2.14
CA ALA A 91 -7.86 8.48 -2.72
C ALA A 91 -8.32 7.11 -3.19
N CYS A 92 -7.67 6.63 -4.26
CA CYS A 92 -7.76 5.27 -4.77
C CYS A 92 -6.39 4.64 -4.89
N VAL A 93 -6.26 3.40 -4.43
CA VAL A 93 -5.07 2.57 -4.60
C VAL A 93 -5.46 1.25 -5.26
N ILE A 94 -4.77 0.91 -6.34
CA ILE A 94 -4.91 -0.37 -7.03
C ILE A 94 -3.63 -1.16 -6.80
N VAL A 95 -3.77 -2.37 -6.25
CA VAL A 95 -2.65 -3.27 -5.92
C VAL A 95 -2.73 -4.54 -6.74
N LYS A 96 -1.58 -5.00 -7.18
CA LYS A 96 -1.38 -6.33 -7.78
C LYS A 96 -0.10 -6.94 -7.25
N HIS A 97 -0.18 -8.18 -6.70
CA HIS A 97 0.95 -8.89 -6.11
C HIS A 97 1.69 -8.05 -5.05
N ALA A 98 0.91 -7.50 -4.11
CA ALA A 98 1.36 -6.63 -3.01
C ALA A 98 2.16 -5.40 -3.45
N ASN A 99 1.98 -4.92 -4.70
CA ASN A 99 2.56 -3.67 -5.18
C ASN A 99 1.46 -2.74 -5.70
N PRO A 100 1.47 -1.47 -5.34
CA PRO A 100 0.67 -0.46 -6.02
C PRO A 100 1.03 -0.41 -7.50
N CYS A 101 0.03 -0.58 -8.37
CA CYS A 101 0.19 -0.39 -9.82
C CYS A 101 -0.49 0.89 -10.31
N GLY A 102 -1.37 1.47 -9.50
CA GLY A 102 -1.99 2.76 -9.73
C GLY A 102 -2.46 3.39 -8.43
N VAL A 103 -2.09 4.64 -8.20
CA VAL A 103 -2.50 5.42 -7.02
C VAL A 103 -2.82 6.84 -7.45
N ALA A 104 -3.90 7.39 -6.94
CA ALA A 104 -4.23 8.79 -7.14
C ALA A 104 -5.04 9.37 -5.99
N VAL A 105 -4.94 10.68 -5.81
CA VAL A 105 -5.87 11.50 -5.04
C VAL A 105 -6.55 12.50 -5.95
N ALA A 106 -7.80 12.82 -5.67
CA ALA A 106 -8.59 13.76 -6.49
C ALA A 106 -9.64 14.47 -5.62
N ALA A 107 -10.52 15.25 -6.27
CA ALA A 107 -11.63 15.94 -5.59
C ALA A 107 -12.68 14.94 -5.04
N ASP A 108 -12.81 13.77 -5.67
CA ASP A 108 -13.72 12.69 -5.30
C ASP A 108 -13.10 11.33 -5.62
N ILE A 109 -13.68 10.24 -5.07
CA ILE A 109 -13.13 8.89 -5.24
C ILE A 109 -13.32 8.33 -6.66
N HIS A 110 -14.34 8.77 -7.39
CA HIS A 110 -14.53 8.35 -8.78
C HIS A 110 -13.39 8.88 -9.65
N SER A 111 -13.10 10.18 -9.54
CA SER A 111 -11.95 10.80 -10.22
C SER A 111 -10.63 10.19 -9.80
N ALA A 112 -10.45 9.88 -8.49
CA ALA A 112 -9.26 9.20 -8.00
C ALA A 112 -9.10 7.81 -8.62
N TYR A 113 -10.20 7.03 -8.74
CA TYR A 113 -10.18 5.73 -9.40
C TYR A 113 -9.78 5.84 -10.88
N GLU A 114 -10.38 6.78 -11.62
CA GLU A 114 -10.07 7.00 -13.04
C GLU A 114 -8.58 7.28 -13.25
N LEU A 115 -8.01 8.14 -12.43
CA LEU A 115 -6.59 8.50 -12.49
C LEU A 115 -5.68 7.32 -12.10
N ALA A 116 -6.02 6.59 -11.04
CA ALA A 116 -5.26 5.44 -10.58
C ALA A 116 -5.28 4.30 -11.62
N TYR A 117 -6.46 3.99 -12.17
CA TYR A 117 -6.64 2.96 -13.18
C TYR A 117 -5.81 3.23 -14.44
N ASN A 118 -5.77 4.48 -14.88
CA ASN A 118 -5.05 4.89 -16.08
C ASN A 118 -3.52 4.85 -15.93
N THR A 119 -2.97 4.59 -14.74
CA THR A 119 -1.52 4.41 -14.54
C THR A 119 -1.01 3.12 -15.20
N ASP A 120 -1.74 2.01 -15.02
CA ASP A 120 -1.34 0.68 -15.54
C ASP A 120 -2.60 -0.20 -15.66
N THR A 121 -3.34 -0.02 -16.73
CA THR A 121 -4.60 -0.74 -16.98
C THR A 121 -4.40 -2.24 -17.12
N THR A 122 -3.22 -2.67 -17.59
CA THR A 122 -2.87 -4.07 -17.75
C THR A 122 -2.68 -4.75 -16.39
N SER A 123 -1.91 -4.14 -15.48
CA SER A 123 -1.69 -4.70 -14.14
C SER A 123 -2.93 -4.58 -13.23
N ALA A 124 -3.80 -3.59 -13.49
CA ALA A 124 -5.03 -3.40 -12.72
C ALA A 124 -6.02 -4.56 -12.88
N PHE A 125 -5.95 -5.31 -13.99
CA PHE A 125 -6.83 -6.47 -14.22
C PHE A 125 -6.67 -7.54 -13.14
N GLY A 126 -7.77 -7.86 -12.45
CA GLY A 126 -7.77 -8.79 -11.32
C GLY A 126 -7.02 -8.27 -10.09
N GLY A 127 -6.87 -6.96 -9.98
CA GLY A 127 -6.26 -6.31 -8.82
C GLY A 127 -7.20 -6.15 -7.64
N ILE A 128 -6.64 -5.60 -6.57
CA ILE A 128 -7.34 -5.18 -5.36
C ILE A 128 -7.45 -3.66 -5.42
N ILE A 129 -8.64 -3.12 -5.16
CA ILE A 129 -8.88 -1.68 -5.17
C ILE A 129 -9.30 -1.23 -3.77
N ALA A 130 -8.60 -0.25 -3.22
CA ALA A 130 -8.91 0.33 -1.92
C ALA A 130 -9.21 1.82 -2.02
N PHE A 131 -10.22 2.26 -1.26
CA PHE A 131 -10.63 3.65 -1.11
C PHE A 131 -10.57 4.06 0.36
N ASN A 132 -10.27 5.34 0.62
CA ASN A 132 -10.31 5.91 1.96
C ASN A 132 -11.65 6.62 2.29
N GLN A 133 -12.60 6.62 1.37
CA GLN A 133 -13.96 7.17 1.55
C GLN A 133 -15.01 6.18 1.06
N PRO A 134 -16.30 6.35 1.46
CA PRO A 134 -17.39 5.48 1.03
C PRO A 134 -17.55 5.43 -0.49
N VAL A 135 -17.85 4.25 -1.04
CA VAL A 135 -18.05 4.03 -2.48
C VAL A 135 -19.51 4.21 -2.84
N ASP A 136 -19.77 5.06 -3.82
CA ASP A 136 -21.10 5.32 -4.39
C ASP A 136 -21.39 4.42 -5.61
N ALA A 137 -22.62 4.54 -6.12
CA ALA A 137 -23.10 3.75 -7.26
C ALA A 137 -22.32 4.04 -8.55
N THR A 138 -21.95 5.29 -8.79
CA THR A 138 -21.23 5.73 -10.01
C THR A 138 -19.84 5.12 -10.05
N THR A 139 -19.11 5.25 -8.94
CA THR A 139 -17.77 4.66 -8.80
C THR A 139 -17.82 3.14 -8.93
N MET A 140 -18.78 2.48 -8.25
CA MET A 140 -18.95 1.03 -8.32
C MET A 140 -19.24 0.56 -9.75
N ALA A 141 -20.14 1.23 -10.46
CA ALA A 141 -20.47 0.89 -11.84
C ALA A 141 -19.26 1.06 -12.76
N SER A 142 -18.53 2.19 -12.66
CA SER A 142 -17.32 2.44 -13.45
C SER A 142 -16.28 1.33 -13.27
N ILE A 143 -16.05 0.89 -12.03
CA ILE A 143 -15.11 -0.20 -11.74
C ILE A 143 -15.55 -1.51 -12.41
N LEU A 144 -16.78 -1.94 -12.14
CA LEU A 144 -17.27 -3.25 -12.55
C LEU A 144 -17.52 -3.39 -14.06
N ASP A 145 -17.79 -2.27 -14.74
CA ASP A 145 -17.98 -2.26 -16.20
C ASP A 145 -16.64 -2.24 -16.95
N ARG A 146 -15.60 -1.70 -16.32
CA ARG A 146 -14.30 -1.47 -16.96
C ARG A 146 -13.32 -2.62 -16.80
N GLN A 147 -13.26 -3.22 -15.58
CA GLN A 147 -12.25 -4.23 -15.30
C GLN A 147 -12.78 -5.40 -14.46
N PHE A 148 -12.08 -6.52 -14.56
CA PHE A 148 -12.19 -7.57 -13.58
C PHE A 148 -11.45 -7.14 -12.29
N VAL A 149 -12.14 -7.22 -11.15
CA VAL A 149 -11.60 -6.91 -9.82
C VAL A 149 -11.78 -8.10 -8.88
N GLU A 150 -10.77 -8.42 -8.11
CA GLU A 150 -10.81 -9.53 -7.13
C GLU A 150 -11.41 -9.07 -5.80
N VAL A 151 -10.97 -7.93 -5.28
CA VAL A 151 -11.38 -7.39 -3.99
C VAL A 151 -11.56 -5.87 -4.07
N LEU A 152 -12.66 -5.38 -3.52
CA LEU A 152 -12.91 -3.95 -3.27
C LEU A 152 -12.89 -3.70 -1.77
N ILE A 153 -12.22 -2.63 -1.35
CA ILE A 153 -12.06 -2.23 0.05
C ILE A 153 -12.47 -0.77 0.20
N ALA A 154 -13.38 -0.49 1.11
CA ALA A 154 -13.76 0.87 1.46
C ALA A 154 -14.26 0.97 2.90
N PRO A 155 -14.32 2.18 3.49
CA PRO A 155 -14.92 2.39 4.81
C PRO A 155 -16.40 2.03 4.86
N ASP A 156 -17.10 2.30 3.75
CA ASP A 156 -18.51 1.95 3.58
C ASP A 156 -18.92 1.97 2.10
N TYR A 157 -20.17 1.56 1.80
CA TYR A 157 -20.74 1.51 0.45
C TYR A 157 -22.19 1.97 0.50
N SER A 158 -22.64 2.74 -0.52
CA SER A 158 -24.04 3.05 -0.64
C SER A 158 -24.87 1.79 -0.97
N ALA A 159 -26.16 1.82 -0.67
CA ALA A 159 -27.06 0.71 -0.98
C ALA A 159 -27.10 0.41 -2.48
N GLU A 160 -27.07 1.44 -3.31
CA GLU A 160 -27.03 1.35 -4.77
C GLU A 160 -25.71 0.77 -5.27
N ALA A 161 -24.56 1.14 -4.63
CA ALA A 161 -23.26 0.55 -4.94
C ALA A 161 -23.27 -0.97 -4.67
N LEU A 162 -23.81 -1.41 -3.54
CA LEU A 162 -23.97 -2.84 -3.23
C LEU A 162 -24.92 -3.55 -4.20
N ALA A 163 -25.99 -2.88 -4.63
CA ALA A 163 -26.88 -3.42 -5.67
C ALA A 163 -26.17 -3.58 -7.02
N HIS A 164 -25.23 -2.69 -7.38
CA HIS A 164 -24.35 -2.88 -8.54
C HIS A 164 -23.39 -4.05 -8.34
N ALA A 165 -22.75 -4.14 -7.18
CA ALA A 165 -21.79 -5.19 -6.87
C ALA A 165 -22.45 -6.59 -6.94
N SER A 166 -23.72 -6.73 -6.53
CA SER A 166 -24.45 -8.01 -6.53
C SER A 166 -24.55 -8.64 -7.91
N LYS A 167 -24.49 -7.86 -8.99
CA LYS A 167 -24.45 -8.35 -10.39
C LYS A 167 -23.18 -9.13 -10.72
N LYS A 168 -22.12 -8.92 -9.95
CA LYS A 168 -20.82 -9.60 -10.07
C LYS A 168 -20.53 -10.39 -8.77
N ALA A 169 -21.35 -11.38 -8.47
CA ALA A 169 -21.39 -12.12 -7.20
C ALA A 169 -20.03 -12.66 -6.71
N ASN A 170 -19.06 -12.85 -7.60
CA ASN A 170 -17.74 -13.37 -7.26
C ASN A 170 -16.77 -12.31 -6.70
N VAL A 171 -17.03 -11.01 -6.93
CA VAL A 171 -16.22 -9.90 -6.44
C VAL A 171 -16.36 -9.84 -4.92
N ARG A 172 -15.25 -9.79 -4.23
CA ARG A 172 -15.21 -9.67 -2.77
C ARG A 172 -15.30 -8.19 -2.39
N VAL A 173 -16.31 -7.85 -1.62
CA VAL A 173 -16.54 -6.48 -1.14
C VAL A 173 -16.29 -6.48 0.36
N LEU A 174 -15.23 -5.79 0.77
CA LEU A 174 -14.80 -5.68 2.16
C LEU A 174 -15.11 -4.28 2.69
N ARG A 175 -15.82 -4.21 3.80
CA ARG A 175 -16.01 -2.98 4.57
C ARG A 175 -15.04 -2.97 5.73
N ILE A 176 -14.25 -1.89 5.84
CA ILE A 176 -13.32 -1.65 6.93
C ILE A 176 -13.54 -0.23 7.41
N PRO A 177 -14.29 -0.01 8.50
CA PRO A 177 -14.53 1.34 9.01
C PRO A 177 -13.23 2.08 9.26
N GLN A 178 -13.22 3.38 9.02
CA GLN A 178 -12.05 4.22 9.27
C GLN A 178 -11.59 4.10 10.73
N GLY A 179 -10.27 4.07 10.91
CA GLY A 179 -9.63 4.02 12.23
C GLY A 179 -8.18 4.46 12.15
N GLN A 180 -7.67 4.92 13.29
CA GLN A 180 -6.28 5.39 13.40
C GLN A 180 -5.30 4.29 13.82
N GLY A 181 -5.80 3.06 13.92
CA GLY A 181 -4.99 1.94 14.37
C GLY A 181 -3.84 1.64 13.41
N ARG A 182 -2.68 1.32 13.97
CA ARG A 182 -1.48 0.89 13.26
C ARG A 182 -0.87 -0.30 13.99
N ASN A 183 -0.21 -1.18 13.24
CA ASN A 183 0.64 -2.18 13.85
C ASN A 183 1.83 -1.51 14.56
N ASN A 184 2.25 -2.07 15.68
CA ASN A 184 3.46 -1.62 16.38
C ASN A 184 4.72 -2.26 15.80
N TYR A 185 4.59 -3.48 15.29
CA TYR A 185 5.70 -4.28 14.78
C TYR A 185 5.37 -4.91 13.43
N ASP A 186 6.40 -5.00 12.59
CA ASP A 186 6.43 -5.90 11.45
C ASP A 186 7.16 -7.17 11.85
N ILE A 187 6.60 -8.33 11.49
CA ILE A 187 7.12 -9.65 11.85
C ILE A 187 7.32 -10.47 10.59
N LYS A 188 8.53 -10.98 10.39
CA LYS A 188 8.87 -11.87 9.28
C LYS A 188 9.45 -13.18 9.79
N ARG A 189 8.87 -14.31 9.38
CA ARG A 189 9.47 -15.64 9.62
C ARG A 189 10.72 -15.82 8.78
N ILE A 190 11.79 -16.33 9.42
CA ILE A 190 13.03 -16.71 8.78
C ILE A 190 13.50 -18.04 9.37
N GLY A 191 13.65 -19.07 8.56
CA GLY A 191 14.04 -20.38 9.06
C GLY A 191 13.28 -20.75 10.34
N SER A 192 13.99 -21.04 11.41
CA SER A 192 13.42 -21.32 12.74
C SER A 192 13.27 -20.08 13.63
N GLY A 193 13.46 -18.86 13.08
CA GLY A 193 13.45 -17.61 13.84
C GLY A 193 12.40 -16.62 13.37
N LEU A 194 12.42 -15.44 13.99
CA LEU A 194 11.61 -14.26 13.64
C LEU A 194 12.53 -13.05 13.51
N LEU A 195 12.31 -12.24 12.48
CA LEU A 195 12.73 -10.85 12.46
C LEU A 195 11.56 -10.00 12.92
N ILE A 196 11.83 -9.06 13.81
CA ILE A 196 10.86 -8.13 14.37
C ILE A 196 11.48 -6.75 14.28
N GLN A 197 10.73 -5.81 13.74
CA GLN A 197 11.09 -4.39 13.70
C GLN A 197 9.88 -3.55 14.10
N SER A 198 10.12 -2.29 14.51
CA SER A 198 9.03 -1.32 14.61
C SER A 198 8.39 -1.14 13.25
N ALA A 199 7.05 -1.06 13.21
CA ALA A 199 6.35 -0.79 11.96
C ALA A 199 6.73 0.62 11.45
N ASP A 200 6.84 0.77 10.13
CA ASP A 200 7.10 2.05 9.51
C ASP A 200 5.85 2.95 9.56
N ASN A 201 5.62 3.56 10.71
CA ASN A 201 4.53 4.50 10.94
C ASN A 201 4.95 5.96 10.74
N ARG A 202 6.18 6.22 10.23
CA ARG A 202 6.66 7.57 10.02
C ARG A 202 5.91 8.25 8.87
N GLY A 203 5.36 9.41 9.14
CA GLY A 203 4.94 10.40 8.14
C GLY A 203 6.10 11.35 7.81
N MET A 204 5.97 12.09 6.73
CA MET A 204 6.88 13.16 6.33
C MET A 204 6.09 14.41 5.98
N SER A 205 6.61 15.57 6.37
CA SER A 205 6.08 16.88 6.03
C SER A 205 7.04 17.65 5.11
N ILE A 206 6.53 18.67 4.42
CA ILE A 206 7.36 19.54 3.56
C ILE A 206 8.51 20.18 4.35
N GLY A 207 8.29 20.56 5.63
CA GLY A 207 9.29 21.19 6.47
C GLY A 207 10.49 20.30 6.84
N GLU A 208 10.40 18.99 6.63
CA GLU A 208 11.50 18.03 6.85
C GLU A 208 12.36 17.83 5.60
N LEU A 209 11.91 18.34 4.44
CA LEU A 209 12.66 18.20 3.19
C LEU A 209 13.79 19.22 3.11
N THR A 210 14.95 18.79 2.62
CA THR A 210 16.11 19.66 2.40
C THR A 210 16.50 19.64 0.93
N THR A 211 16.54 20.81 0.30
CA THR A 211 17.04 20.94 -1.08
C THR A 211 18.57 20.86 -1.06
N VAL A 212 19.12 19.81 -1.70
CA VAL A 212 20.58 19.59 -1.79
C VAL A 212 21.13 19.90 -3.18
N THR A 213 20.29 20.33 -4.10
CA THR A 213 20.63 20.68 -5.50
C THR A 213 20.54 22.19 -5.72
N GLN A 214 21.07 22.66 -6.86
CA GLN A 214 21.06 24.10 -7.20
C GLN A 214 19.64 24.64 -7.42
N ARG A 215 18.74 23.81 -7.99
CA ARG A 215 17.35 24.15 -8.22
C ARG A 215 16.50 23.64 -7.05
N ALA A 216 15.74 24.52 -6.46
CA ALA A 216 14.69 24.13 -5.51
C ALA A 216 13.45 23.62 -6.26
N PRO A 217 12.74 22.61 -5.74
CA PRO A 217 11.47 22.17 -6.30
C PRO A 217 10.41 23.26 -6.12
N SER A 218 9.46 23.34 -7.06
CA SER A 218 8.26 24.16 -6.93
C SER A 218 7.30 23.57 -5.89
N GLU A 219 6.32 24.35 -5.44
CA GLU A 219 5.27 23.87 -4.54
C GLU A 219 4.47 22.68 -5.11
N ALA A 220 4.24 22.65 -6.43
CA ALA A 220 3.58 21.54 -7.10
C ALA A 220 4.46 20.27 -7.03
N GLU A 221 5.75 20.39 -7.35
CA GLU A 221 6.70 19.29 -7.26
C GLU A 221 6.84 18.79 -5.82
N LEU A 222 6.82 19.67 -4.82
CA LEU A 222 6.86 19.27 -3.40
C LEU A 222 5.62 18.44 -3.01
N ARG A 223 4.42 18.83 -3.45
CA ARG A 223 3.19 18.05 -3.23
C ARG A 223 3.29 16.68 -3.89
N ASP A 224 3.78 16.63 -5.14
CA ASP A 224 3.94 15.38 -5.88
C ASP A 224 5.04 14.49 -5.29
N LEU A 225 6.14 15.06 -4.79
CA LEU A 225 7.19 14.33 -4.08
C LEU A 225 6.66 13.66 -2.80
N LEU A 226 5.88 14.38 -1.99
CA LEU A 226 5.27 13.80 -0.79
C LEU A 226 4.26 12.71 -1.13
N PHE A 227 3.47 12.90 -2.20
CA PHE A 227 2.58 11.88 -2.72
C PHE A 227 3.38 10.63 -3.15
N ALA A 228 4.40 10.81 -3.99
CA ALA A 228 5.24 9.72 -4.49
C ALA A 228 5.97 8.98 -3.35
N TRP A 229 6.45 9.70 -2.34
CA TRP A 229 7.10 9.13 -1.16
C TRP A 229 6.14 8.22 -0.37
N ARG A 230 4.89 8.66 -0.14
CA ARG A 230 3.86 7.84 0.51
C ARG A 230 3.57 6.55 -0.26
N VAL A 231 3.54 6.61 -1.59
CA VAL A 231 3.35 5.43 -2.44
C VAL A 231 4.57 4.52 -2.41
N ALA A 232 5.78 5.08 -2.53
CA ALA A 232 7.04 4.32 -2.58
C ALA A 232 7.25 3.42 -1.35
N LYS A 233 6.76 3.84 -0.19
CA LYS A 233 6.75 3.07 1.05
C LYS A 233 6.10 1.68 0.89
N TYR A 234 5.12 1.54 0.00
CA TYR A 234 4.36 0.29 -0.25
C TYR A 234 4.82 -0.44 -1.51
N VAL A 235 5.84 0.05 -2.20
CA VAL A 235 6.41 -0.60 -3.39
C VAL A 235 7.60 -1.45 -2.97
N LYS A 236 7.66 -2.68 -3.44
CA LYS A 236 8.77 -3.61 -3.12
C LYS A 236 10.08 -3.12 -3.71
N SER A 237 11.13 -3.23 -2.90
CA SER A 237 12.50 -2.81 -3.22
C SER A 237 13.07 -3.56 -4.45
N ASN A 238 13.82 -2.92 -5.34
CA ASN A 238 14.05 -1.50 -5.37
C ASN A 238 12.82 -0.79 -5.90
N ALA A 239 12.30 0.19 -5.16
CA ALA A 239 11.11 0.94 -5.51
C ALA A 239 11.46 2.22 -6.29
N ILE A 240 10.76 2.45 -7.39
CA ILE A 240 10.73 3.72 -8.12
C ILE A 240 9.28 4.07 -8.41
N VAL A 241 8.89 5.28 -8.02
CA VAL A 241 7.55 5.85 -8.27
C VAL A 241 7.70 7.17 -8.99
N TYR A 242 7.21 7.24 -10.22
CA TYR A 242 7.03 8.50 -10.93
C TYR A 242 5.64 9.05 -10.66
N ALA A 243 5.55 10.32 -10.30
CA ALA A 243 4.28 10.97 -9.99
C ALA A 243 4.20 12.37 -10.57
N LYS A 244 2.98 12.80 -10.89
CA LYS A 244 2.63 14.13 -11.34
C LYS A 244 1.16 14.40 -11.04
N ASP A 245 0.83 15.61 -10.63
CA ASP A 245 -0.54 16.02 -10.30
C ASP A 245 -1.22 15.07 -9.30
N GLN A 246 -0.43 14.64 -8.27
CA GLN A 246 -0.84 13.73 -7.21
C GLN A 246 -1.42 12.39 -7.71
N ARG A 247 -0.90 11.88 -8.81
CA ARG A 247 -1.15 10.51 -9.29
C ARG A 247 0.16 9.85 -9.72
N THR A 248 0.17 8.54 -9.68
CA THR A 248 1.28 7.76 -10.25
C THR A 248 1.28 7.87 -11.76
N ILE A 249 2.46 8.06 -12.33
CA ILE A 249 2.71 8.06 -13.78
C ILE A 249 3.32 6.72 -14.20
N GLY A 250 4.17 6.13 -13.35
CA GLY A 250 4.74 4.82 -13.56
C GLY A 250 5.35 4.28 -12.29
N VAL A 251 5.26 2.96 -12.09
CA VAL A 251 5.81 2.27 -10.92
C VAL A 251 6.73 1.15 -11.36
N GLY A 252 7.96 1.18 -10.87
CA GLY A 252 8.93 0.10 -11.00
C GLY A 252 9.21 -0.53 -9.64
N ALA A 253 8.95 -1.83 -9.50
CA ALA A 253 8.98 -2.56 -8.25
C ALA A 253 9.78 -3.85 -8.34
N GLY A 254 10.41 -4.26 -7.22
CA GLY A 254 10.93 -5.60 -7.03
C GLY A 254 12.14 -5.97 -7.87
N GLN A 255 12.88 -4.98 -8.41
CA GLN A 255 14.06 -5.25 -9.22
C GLN A 255 15.35 -5.24 -8.38
N MET A 256 16.31 -6.09 -8.74
CA MET A 256 17.61 -6.14 -8.08
C MET A 256 18.46 -4.89 -8.34
N SER A 257 18.16 -4.14 -9.41
CA SER A 257 18.82 -2.89 -9.77
C SER A 257 17.82 -1.74 -9.82
N ARG A 258 18.15 -0.62 -9.19
CA ARG A 258 17.32 0.60 -9.18
C ARG A 258 17.15 1.21 -10.56
N VAL A 259 18.19 1.13 -11.40
CA VAL A 259 18.13 1.55 -12.82
C VAL A 259 17.07 0.79 -13.57
N TYR A 260 16.95 -0.53 -13.35
CA TYR A 260 15.89 -1.33 -13.99
C TYR A 260 14.50 -0.95 -13.49
N SER A 261 14.33 -0.68 -12.19
CA SER A 261 13.05 -0.16 -11.67
C SER A 261 12.68 1.17 -12.33
N ALA A 262 13.64 2.08 -12.50
CA ALA A 262 13.41 3.36 -13.18
C ALA A 262 12.99 3.15 -14.65
N ARG A 263 13.67 2.26 -15.37
CA ARG A 263 13.32 1.91 -16.77
C ARG A 263 11.93 1.29 -16.86
N ILE A 264 11.58 0.36 -15.95
CA ILE A 264 10.26 -0.27 -15.92
C ILE A 264 9.16 0.77 -15.67
N ALA A 265 9.38 1.69 -14.72
CA ALA A 265 8.43 2.78 -14.48
C ALA A 265 8.20 3.62 -15.76
N GLY A 266 9.27 3.97 -16.49
CA GLY A 266 9.19 4.69 -17.75
C GLY A 266 8.48 3.90 -18.86
N ILE A 267 8.79 2.60 -19.02
CA ILE A 267 8.14 1.73 -20.00
C ILE A 267 6.64 1.68 -19.75
N LYS A 268 6.22 1.41 -18.49
CA LYS A 268 4.81 1.34 -18.11
C LYS A 268 4.07 2.67 -18.36
N ALA A 269 4.72 3.78 -18.04
CA ALA A 269 4.17 5.11 -18.34
C ALA A 269 3.93 5.31 -19.85
N ASN A 270 4.90 4.96 -20.66
CA ASN A 270 4.79 5.06 -22.12
C ASN A 270 3.70 4.14 -22.68
N ASP A 271 3.62 2.89 -22.20
CA ASP A 271 2.58 1.92 -22.61
C ASP A 271 1.17 2.42 -22.26
N ALA A 272 1.03 3.15 -21.14
CA ALA A 272 -0.20 3.79 -20.72
C ALA A 272 -0.47 5.15 -21.42
N GLY A 273 0.43 5.62 -22.29
CA GLY A 273 0.33 6.92 -22.96
C GLY A 273 0.52 8.12 -22.01
N LEU A 274 1.16 7.90 -20.86
CA LEU A 274 1.43 8.94 -19.86
C LEU A 274 2.78 9.62 -20.12
N VAL A 275 2.82 10.93 -19.81
CA VAL A 275 4.00 11.76 -20.04
C VAL A 275 4.91 11.75 -18.81
N VAL A 276 6.11 11.15 -18.93
CA VAL A 276 7.12 11.13 -17.87
C VAL A 276 7.82 12.49 -17.69
N PRO A 277 8.23 13.21 -18.72
CA PRO A 277 8.87 14.52 -18.57
C PRO A 277 8.06 15.48 -17.69
N GLY A 278 8.74 16.11 -16.73
CA GLY A 278 8.14 17.00 -15.75
C GLY A 278 7.42 16.29 -14.60
N SER A 279 7.55 14.97 -14.49
CA SER A 279 7.15 14.22 -13.28
C SER A 279 8.24 14.31 -12.23
N VAL A 280 7.86 13.97 -10.99
CA VAL A 280 8.80 13.77 -9.88
C VAL A 280 9.05 12.28 -9.64
N MET A 281 10.10 11.95 -8.88
CA MET A 281 10.43 10.57 -8.51
C MET A 281 10.59 10.42 -7.01
N ALA A 282 10.09 9.31 -6.46
CA ALA A 282 10.47 8.84 -5.14
C ALA A 282 11.05 7.42 -5.22
N SER A 283 11.93 7.09 -4.27
CA SER A 283 12.60 5.79 -4.15
C SER A 283 12.69 5.36 -2.69
N ASP A 284 12.84 4.06 -2.45
CA ASP A 284 12.85 3.44 -1.12
C ASP A 284 14.20 3.51 -0.38
N ALA A 285 15.30 3.85 -1.04
CA ALA A 285 16.61 3.91 -0.42
C ALA A 285 17.55 4.88 -1.14
N PHE A 286 18.77 5.03 -0.60
CA PHE A 286 19.80 5.85 -1.20
C PHE A 286 20.29 5.28 -2.55
N PHE A 287 20.84 6.16 -3.36
CA PHE A 287 21.47 5.80 -4.63
C PHE A 287 22.97 5.60 -4.42
N PRO A 288 23.50 4.36 -4.47
CA PRO A 288 24.94 4.12 -4.28
C PRO A 288 25.78 4.68 -5.43
N PHE A 289 25.19 4.83 -6.60
CA PHE A 289 25.77 5.37 -7.82
C PHE A 289 24.83 6.39 -8.44
N ARG A 290 25.37 7.26 -9.28
CA ARG A 290 24.59 8.30 -9.96
C ARG A 290 23.69 7.75 -11.09
N ASP A 291 23.94 6.53 -11.54
CA ASP A 291 23.25 5.90 -12.69
C ASP A 291 21.71 5.89 -12.58
N GLY A 292 21.19 5.68 -11.36
CA GLY A 292 19.76 5.74 -11.09
C GLY A 292 19.18 7.16 -11.24
N LEU A 293 19.95 8.17 -10.81
CA LEU A 293 19.56 9.59 -10.96
C LEU A 293 19.72 10.04 -12.42
N ASP A 294 20.80 9.61 -13.08
CA ASP A 294 21.01 9.91 -14.51
C ASP A 294 19.87 9.33 -15.36
N ALA A 295 19.48 8.08 -15.11
CA ALA A 295 18.35 7.46 -15.82
C ALA A 295 17.02 8.21 -15.58
N ALA A 296 16.79 8.73 -14.37
CA ALA A 296 15.63 9.56 -14.07
C ALA A 296 15.69 10.91 -14.80
N ALA A 297 16.85 11.56 -14.81
CA ALA A 297 17.06 12.82 -15.53
C ALA A 297 16.87 12.63 -17.05
N GLU A 298 17.41 11.56 -17.64
CA GLU A 298 17.22 11.21 -19.05
C GLU A 298 15.74 10.98 -19.40
N ALA A 299 14.97 10.40 -18.45
CA ALA A 299 13.51 10.24 -18.59
C ALA A 299 12.74 11.56 -18.44
N GLY A 300 13.39 12.64 -18.06
CA GLY A 300 12.79 13.97 -17.89
C GLY A 300 12.17 14.22 -16.50
N ILE A 301 12.59 13.46 -15.48
CA ILE A 301 12.19 13.68 -14.07
C ILE A 301 12.74 15.04 -13.63
N SER A 302 11.87 15.85 -13.02
CA SER A 302 12.19 17.23 -12.64
C SER A 302 12.68 17.37 -11.20
N ALA A 303 12.28 16.46 -10.28
CA ALA A 303 12.69 16.44 -8.88
C ALA A 303 12.68 15.01 -8.32
N VAL A 304 13.55 14.74 -7.32
CA VAL A 304 13.70 13.41 -6.69
C VAL A 304 13.71 13.58 -5.18
#